data_2efb128f1c91a88ca7880ef59ab0ef3e
#
_entry.id   2efb128f1c91a88ca7880ef59ab0ef3e
#
_cell.length_a   1.000
_cell.length_b   1.000
_cell.length_c   1.000
_cell.angle_alpha   90.00
_cell.angle_beta   90.00
_cell.angle_gamma   90.00
#
_symmetry.space_group_name_H-M   'P 1'
#
loop_
_entity.id
_entity.type
_entity.pdbx_description
1 polymer ?
#
loop_
_entity_poly.entity_id
_entity_poly.type
_entity_poly.pdbx_seq_one_letter_code
_entity_poly.pdbx_strand_id
1 'polypeptide(L)'
;SNRRAARYLKDTVKFAKTDSSIVVEAEDEINKSIDRIKKLCEYIGAELVYSGRVSEAVTNYALEEEKFGEFAEKARLIRDNQCDKADFGQFVDSVSANLSNRSLYELQLLSAYHLAFSQNACNFSVPGAGKTSVVYGAFAYLSNLSQDDKKYVDRVLIISPLSAFGPWELEYEECFETLRSLLKPAIADMVIAIALD
;
A
#
# COMPACT_ATOMS: atom_id res chain seq x y z
N SER A 1 -40.50 15.29 -1.95
CA SER A 1 -39.10 14.91 -1.71
C SER A 1 -38.70 13.63 -2.45
N ASN A 2 -39.51 12.57 -2.42
CA ASN A 2 -39.18 11.27 -3.05
C ASN A 2 -38.97 11.31 -4.58
N ARG A 3 -39.57 12.25 -5.31
CA ARG A 3 -39.38 12.36 -6.78
C ARG A 3 -37.95 12.83 -7.17
N ARG A 4 -37.35 13.74 -6.38
CA ARG A 4 -35.97 14.20 -6.61
C ARG A 4 -34.96 13.10 -6.29
N ALA A 5 -35.17 12.38 -5.19
CA ALA A 5 -34.31 11.24 -4.81
C ALA A 5 -34.35 10.11 -5.86
N ALA A 6 -35.55 9.76 -6.35
CA ALA A 6 -35.71 8.77 -7.41
C ALA A 6 -35.04 9.19 -8.73
N ARG A 7 -35.07 10.49 -9.06
CA ARG A 7 -34.42 11.02 -10.25
C ARG A 7 -32.89 10.96 -10.11
N TYR A 8 -32.34 11.32 -8.95
CA TYR A 8 -30.93 11.24 -8.65
C TYR A 8 -30.39 9.80 -8.70
N LEU A 9 -31.15 8.84 -8.11
CA LEU A 9 -30.78 7.43 -8.16
C LEU A 9 -30.79 6.88 -9.60
N LYS A 10 -31.75 7.31 -10.43
CA LYS A 10 -31.90 6.84 -11.80
C LYS A 10 -30.70 7.17 -12.70
N ASP A 11 -30.03 8.28 -12.41
CA ASP A 11 -28.87 8.75 -13.17
C ASP A 11 -27.53 8.23 -12.57
N THR A 12 -27.59 7.54 -11.42
CA THR A 12 -26.37 7.23 -10.65
C THR A 12 -26.16 5.74 -10.40
N VAL A 13 -27.22 4.95 -10.26
CA VAL A 13 -27.16 3.52 -9.90
C VAL A 13 -28.37 2.76 -10.45
N LYS A 14 -28.20 1.49 -10.75
CA LYS A 14 -29.36 0.61 -11.05
C LYS A 14 -30.11 0.32 -9.77
N PHE A 15 -31.41 0.50 -9.78
CA PHE A 15 -32.26 0.23 -8.63
C PHE A 15 -33.58 -0.42 -9.00
N ALA A 16 -34.10 -1.24 -8.12
CA ALA A 16 -35.46 -1.76 -8.15
C ALA A 16 -36.28 -1.16 -7.01
N LYS A 17 -37.51 -0.78 -7.29
CA LYS A 17 -38.43 -0.24 -6.30
C LYS A 17 -39.39 -1.35 -5.83
N THR A 18 -39.52 -1.51 -4.53
CA THR A 18 -40.58 -2.30 -3.89
C THR A 18 -41.57 -1.37 -3.22
N ASP A 19 -42.66 -1.90 -2.64
CA ASP A 19 -43.70 -1.10 -1.99
C ASP A 19 -43.18 -0.28 -0.80
N SER A 20 -42.16 -0.75 -0.10
CA SER A 20 -41.62 -0.14 1.12
C SER A 20 -40.13 0.23 1.05
N SER A 21 -39.41 -0.21 0.02
CA SER A 21 -37.96 -0.03 -0.07
C SER A 21 -37.48 0.21 -1.50
N ILE A 22 -36.25 0.69 -1.60
CA ILE A 22 -35.50 0.80 -2.86
C ILE A 22 -34.29 -0.11 -2.70
N VAL A 23 -34.17 -1.12 -3.56
CA VAL A 23 -33.01 -2.01 -3.62
C VAL A 23 -32.07 -1.47 -4.68
N VAL A 24 -30.85 -1.16 -4.29
CA VAL A 24 -29.80 -0.66 -5.19
C VAL A 24 -28.82 -1.81 -5.47
N GLU A 25 -28.56 -2.05 -6.74
CA GLU A 25 -27.50 -2.96 -7.16
C GLU A 25 -26.18 -2.20 -7.23
N ALA A 26 -25.19 -2.63 -6.46
CA ALA A 26 -23.85 -2.08 -6.52
C ALA A 26 -23.09 -2.75 -7.69
N GLU A 27 -22.67 -1.94 -8.66
CA GLU A 27 -21.73 -2.32 -9.71
C GLU A 27 -20.27 -2.17 -9.22
N ASP A 28 -19.29 -2.47 -10.05
CA ASP A 28 -17.86 -2.65 -9.71
C ASP A 28 -17.19 -1.55 -8.85
N GLU A 29 -17.75 -0.36 -8.72
CA GLU A 29 -17.28 0.70 -7.82
C GLU A 29 -18.21 0.89 -6.60
N ILE A 30 -18.36 -0.16 -5.81
CA ILE A 30 -19.27 -0.20 -4.64
C ILE A 30 -19.09 1.04 -3.75
N ASN A 31 -17.86 1.45 -3.47
CA ASN A 31 -17.55 2.50 -2.49
C ASN A 31 -18.05 3.89 -2.91
N LYS A 32 -17.83 4.28 -4.17
CA LYS A 32 -18.35 5.57 -4.69
C LYS A 32 -19.88 5.60 -4.72
N SER A 33 -20.50 4.46 -4.98
CA SER A 33 -21.94 4.32 -4.98
C SER A 33 -22.52 4.44 -3.56
N ILE A 34 -21.87 3.83 -2.57
CA ILE A 34 -22.29 3.87 -1.15
C ILE A 34 -22.22 5.28 -0.60
N ASP A 35 -21.16 6.04 -0.81
CA ASP A 35 -21.05 7.43 -0.32
C ASP A 35 -22.13 8.33 -0.89
N ARG A 36 -22.45 8.14 -2.16
CA ARG A 36 -23.54 8.89 -2.81
C ARG A 36 -24.91 8.52 -2.23
N ILE A 37 -25.13 7.24 -1.97
CA ILE A 37 -26.37 6.74 -1.36
C ILE A 37 -26.50 7.21 0.08
N LYS A 38 -25.42 7.17 0.88
CA LYS A 38 -25.39 7.71 2.25
C LYS A 38 -25.83 9.18 2.28
N LYS A 39 -25.16 10.03 1.49
CA LYS A 39 -25.51 11.45 1.39
C LYS A 39 -26.95 11.68 0.96
N LEU A 40 -27.48 10.85 0.06
CA LEU A 40 -28.88 10.92 -0.33
C LEU A 40 -29.81 10.52 0.79
N CYS A 41 -29.53 9.43 1.51
CA CYS A 41 -30.32 8.97 2.65
C CYS A 41 -30.35 10.01 3.77
N GLU A 42 -29.23 10.63 4.10
CA GLU A 42 -29.14 11.76 5.03
C GLU A 42 -30.01 12.93 4.58
N TYR A 43 -29.93 13.31 3.31
CA TYR A 43 -30.71 14.41 2.76
C TYR A 43 -32.22 14.18 2.80
N ILE A 44 -32.71 12.96 2.62
CA ILE A 44 -34.14 12.62 2.62
C ILE A 44 -34.63 12.08 3.96
N GLY A 45 -33.74 11.92 4.95
CA GLY A 45 -34.07 11.33 6.26
C GLY A 45 -34.49 9.86 6.18
N ALA A 46 -33.87 9.09 5.24
CA ALA A 46 -34.11 7.67 5.07
C ALA A 46 -33.03 6.85 5.80
N GLU A 47 -33.44 5.72 6.35
CA GLU A 47 -32.51 4.75 6.93
C GLU A 47 -31.86 3.90 5.83
N LEU A 48 -30.55 3.71 5.92
CA LEU A 48 -29.79 2.88 5.00
C LEU A 48 -29.48 1.53 5.66
N VAL A 49 -30.02 0.47 5.07
CA VAL A 49 -29.78 -0.90 5.52
C VAL A 49 -28.98 -1.64 4.48
N TYR A 50 -27.86 -2.25 4.91
CA TYR A 50 -27.00 -3.03 4.04
C TYR A 50 -27.39 -4.51 4.04
N SER A 51 -27.37 -5.15 2.87
CA SER A 51 -27.36 -6.63 2.83
C SER A 51 -26.06 -7.17 3.44
N GLY A 52 -26.06 -8.42 3.91
CA GLY A 52 -24.88 -9.00 4.58
C GLY A 52 -23.58 -8.87 3.77
N ARG A 53 -23.62 -9.14 2.46
CA ARG A 53 -22.45 -9.00 1.56
C ARG A 53 -21.97 -7.57 1.43
N VAL A 54 -22.88 -6.61 1.34
CA VAL A 54 -22.54 -5.19 1.25
C VAL A 54 -22.02 -4.68 2.58
N SER A 55 -22.59 -5.12 3.71
CA SER A 55 -22.12 -4.76 5.05
C SER A 55 -20.66 -5.20 5.25
N GLU A 56 -20.30 -6.40 4.84
CA GLU A 56 -18.93 -6.91 4.91
C GLU A 56 -17.98 -6.07 4.04
N ALA A 57 -18.36 -5.77 2.81
CA ALA A 57 -17.57 -4.93 1.90
C ALA A 57 -17.37 -3.51 2.46
N VAL A 58 -18.40 -2.90 3.05
CA VAL A 58 -18.33 -1.57 3.68
C VAL A 58 -17.40 -1.58 4.90
N THR A 59 -17.48 -2.63 5.71
CA THR A 59 -16.62 -2.76 6.90
C THR A 59 -15.17 -2.93 6.49
N ASN A 60 -14.89 -3.79 5.52
CA ASN A 60 -13.53 -3.99 5.01
C ASN A 60 -12.96 -2.69 4.41
N TYR A 61 -13.76 -1.97 3.64
CA TYR A 61 -13.34 -0.68 3.09
C TYR A 61 -13.04 0.37 4.17
N ALA A 62 -13.89 0.48 5.20
CA ALA A 62 -13.64 1.40 6.31
C ALA A 62 -12.35 1.06 7.06
N LEU A 63 -12.07 -0.24 7.26
CA LEU A 63 -10.81 -0.70 7.86
C LEU A 63 -9.59 -0.40 6.97
N GLU A 64 -9.74 -0.50 5.65
CA GLU A 64 -8.68 -0.14 4.71
C GLU A 64 -8.43 1.37 4.70
N GLU A 65 -9.48 2.21 4.72
CA GLU A 65 -9.34 3.67 4.81
C GLU A 65 -8.67 4.11 6.12
N GLU A 66 -9.05 3.49 7.25
CA GLU A 66 -8.41 3.78 8.54
C GLU A 66 -6.92 3.44 8.50
N LYS A 67 -6.57 2.25 8.03
CA LYS A 67 -5.16 1.84 7.84
C LYS A 67 -4.41 2.79 6.89
N PHE A 68 -5.03 3.15 5.77
CA PHE A 68 -4.43 4.10 4.84
C PHE A 68 -4.20 5.46 5.50
N GLY A 69 -5.13 5.94 6.32
CA GLY A 69 -5.00 7.16 7.11
C GLY A 69 -3.81 7.12 8.06
N GLU A 70 -3.62 6.02 8.79
CA GLU A 70 -2.47 5.83 9.70
C GLU A 70 -1.13 5.85 8.93
N PHE A 71 -1.05 5.13 7.80
CA PHE A 71 0.15 5.13 6.96
C PHE A 71 0.43 6.50 6.34
N ALA A 72 -0.60 7.19 5.85
CA ALA A 72 -0.47 8.51 5.26
C ALA A 72 0.02 9.54 6.27
N GLU A 73 -0.48 9.49 7.51
CA GLU A 73 -0.03 10.38 8.59
C GLU A 73 1.43 10.10 8.98
N LYS A 74 1.82 8.84 9.12
CA LYS A 74 3.22 8.49 9.41
C LYS A 74 4.14 8.93 8.27
N ALA A 75 3.75 8.71 7.03
CA ALA A 75 4.49 9.18 5.85
C ALA A 75 4.63 10.72 5.82
N ARG A 76 3.57 11.45 6.21
CA ARG A 76 3.60 12.90 6.33
C ARG A 76 4.59 13.36 7.40
N LEU A 77 4.57 12.76 8.58
CA LEU A 77 5.50 13.08 9.66
C LEU A 77 6.95 12.83 9.26
N ILE A 78 7.24 11.74 8.54
CA ILE A 78 8.59 11.45 8.02
C ILE A 78 9.01 12.53 7.02
N ARG A 79 8.15 12.88 6.07
CA ARG A 79 8.41 13.92 5.06
C ARG A 79 8.67 15.28 5.70
N ASP A 80 7.93 15.61 6.75
CA ASP A 80 8.01 16.90 7.45
C ASP A 80 9.13 16.91 8.51
N ASN A 81 9.99 15.88 8.54
CA ASN A 81 11.09 15.68 9.50
C ASN A 81 10.62 15.66 10.96
N GLN A 82 9.45 15.11 11.19
CA GLN A 82 8.79 14.98 12.51
C GLN A 82 8.64 13.51 12.93
N CYS A 83 9.41 12.60 12.33
CA CYS A 83 9.38 11.20 12.69
C CYS A 83 9.97 10.97 14.10
N ASP A 84 9.52 9.89 14.76
CA ASP A 84 10.11 9.45 16.01
C ASP A 84 11.57 9.02 15.80
N LYS A 85 12.47 9.61 16.59
CA LYS A 85 13.91 9.36 16.47
C LYS A 85 14.31 7.95 16.93
N ALA A 86 13.58 7.39 17.90
CA ALA A 86 13.83 6.05 18.39
C ALA A 86 13.40 5.00 17.35
N ASP A 87 12.21 5.18 16.74
CA ASP A 87 11.72 4.36 15.64
C ASP A 87 12.70 4.40 14.44
N PHE A 88 13.17 5.59 14.08
CA PHE A 88 14.13 5.75 12.99
C PHE A 88 15.48 5.10 13.34
N GLY A 89 15.96 5.22 14.57
CA GLY A 89 17.19 4.56 15.04
C GLY A 89 17.09 3.04 14.94
N GLN A 90 16.00 2.44 15.42
CA GLN A 90 15.74 1.00 15.30
C GLN A 90 15.69 0.53 13.83
N PHE A 91 15.07 1.33 12.96
CA PHE A 91 15.06 1.05 11.52
C PHE A 91 16.49 1.03 10.95
N VAL A 92 17.31 2.05 11.26
CA VAL A 92 18.70 2.15 10.79
C VAL A 92 19.55 0.96 11.27
N ASP A 93 19.41 0.60 12.55
CA ASP A 93 20.12 -0.55 13.14
C ASP A 93 19.71 -1.86 12.44
N SER A 94 18.40 -2.05 12.21
CA SER A 94 17.89 -3.23 11.50
C SER A 94 18.38 -3.30 10.06
N VAL A 95 18.33 -2.19 9.30
CA VAL A 95 18.82 -2.14 7.92
C VAL A 95 20.31 -2.43 7.88
N SER A 96 21.09 -1.82 8.78
CA SER A 96 22.56 -2.02 8.84
C SER A 96 22.96 -3.45 9.20
N ALA A 97 22.17 -4.13 10.03
CA ALA A 97 22.38 -5.52 10.38
C ALA A 97 22.04 -6.51 9.27
N ASN A 98 21.13 -6.15 8.36
CA ASN A 98 20.58 -7.03 7.34
C ASN A 98 21.10 -6.75 5.92
N LEU A 99 21.84 -5.67 5.70
CA LEU A 99 22.59 -5.42 4.46
C LEU A 99 24.04 -5.86 4.62
N SER A 100 24.50 -6.81 3.82
CA SER A 100 25.80 -7.45 3.97
C SER A 100 26.97 -6.55 3.56
N ASN A 101 26.97 -6.06 2.33
CA ASN A 101 28.09 -5.30 1.76
C ASN A 101 27.70 -3.88 1.36
N ARG A 102 26.48 -3.47 1.69
CA ARG A 102 25.95 -2.17 1.30
C ARG A 102 25.64 -1.34 2.54
N SER A 103 26.20 -0.15 2.63
CA SER A 103 25.81 0.87 3.60
C SER A 103 25.03 1.96 2.90
N LEU A 104 23.86 2.30 3.42
CA LEU A 104 23.03 3.38 2.90
C LEU A 104 23.47 4.72 3.47
N TYR A 105 23.52 5.75 2.62
CA TYR A 105 23.70 7.11 3.07
C TYR A 105 22.46 7.63 3.82
N GLU A 106 22.63 8.68 4.62
CA GLU A 106 21.56 9.24 5.46
C GLU A 106 20.26 9.53 4.68
N LEU A 107 20.36 10.16 3.50
CA LEU A 107 19.20 10.43 2.64
C LEU A 107 18.57 9.16 2.06
N GLN A 108 19.36 8.13 1.81
CA GLN A 108 18.86 6.83 1.37
C GLN A 108 18.15 6.11 2.52
N LEU A 109 18.70 6.16 3.73
CA LEU A 109 18.05 5.61 4.94
C LEU A 109 16.71 6.29 5.20
N LEU A 110 16.64 7.62 5.12
CA LEU A 110 15.38 8.35 5.29
C LEU A 110 14.36 7.98 4.20
N SER A 111 14.81 7.84 2.95
CA SER A 111 13.96 7.43 1.84
C SER A 111 13.47 5.99 1.99
N ALA A 112 14.33 5.08 2.46
CA ALA A 112 13.97 3.69 2.74
C ALA A 112 13.00 3.59 3.92
N TYR A 113 13.21 4.40 4.96
CA TYR A 113 12.28 4.51 6.09
C TYR A 113 10.90 4.99 5.64
N HIS A 114 10.85 6.05 4.83
CA HIS A 114 9.59 6.52 4.25
C HIS A 114 8.90 5.43 3.43
N LEU A 115 9.65 4.70 2.59
CA LEU A 115 9.12 3.61 1.77
C LEU A 115 8.56 2.46 2.63
N ALA A 116 9.26 2.07 3.71
CA ALA A 116 8.86 0.98 4.60
C ALA A 116 7.60 1.31 5.43
N PHE A 117 7.35 2.58 5.70
CA PHE A 117 6.24 3.03 6.55
C PHE A 117 5.09 3.68 5.78
N SER A 118 5.22 3.83 4.46
CA SER A 118 4.14 4.30 3.58
C SER A 118 3.49 3.12 2.87
N GLN A 119 2.17 3.11 2.77
CA GLN A 119 1.46 2.07 2.00
C GLN A 119 1.75 2.20 0.50
N ASN A 120 1.83 3.44 0.02
CA ASN A 120 2.19 3.78 -1.35
C ASN A 120 3.18 4.95 -1.31
N ALA A 121 4.35 4.78 -1.91
CA ALA A 121 5.36 5.82 -1.95
C ALA A 121 5.97 5.94 -3.35
N CYS A 122 6.31 7.17 -3.72
CA CYS A 122 7.04 7.48 -4.93
C CYS A 122 8.42 8.05 -4.57
N ASN A 123 9.46 7.54 -5.18
CA ASN A 123 10.81 8.06 -5.03
C ASN A 123 11.23 8.80 -6.30
N PHE A 124 11.18 10.13 -6.26
CA PHE A 124 11.55 11.03 -7.36
C PHE A 124 13.01 11.53 -7.28
N SER A 125 13.88 10.87 -6.54
CA SER A 125 15.28 11.24 -6.47
C SER A 125 15.94 11.18 -7.86
N VAL A 126 16.99 11.97 -8.03
CA VAL A 126 17.73 12.08 -9.30
C VAL A 126 18.31 10.73 -9.75
N PRO A 127 18.60 10.54 -11.05
CA PRO A 127 19.35 9.38 -11.53
C PRO A 127 20.67 9.25 -10.76
N GLY A 128 21.05 8.03 -10.40
CA GLY A 128 22.28 7.77 -9.62
C GLY A 128 22.15 7.94 -8.10
N ALA A 129 21.02 8.38 -7.57
CA ALA A 129 20.82 8.52 -6.11
C ALA A 129 20.71 7.17 -5.34
N GLY A 130 20.82 6.03 -6.04
CA GLY A 130 20.72 4.70 -5.42
C GLY A 130 19.31 4.28 -5.06
N LYS A 131 18.34 4.57 -5.94
CA LYS A 131 16.92 4.18 -5.72
C LYS A 131 16.74 2.69 -5.47
N THR A 132 17.51 1.85 -6.14
CA THR A 132 17.50 0.39 -5.98
C THR A 132 17.94 0.00 -4.56
N SER A 133 19.04 0.58 -4.08
CA SER A 133 19.53 0.37 -2.71
C SER A 133 18.50 0.82 -1.66
N VAL A 134 17.77 1.92 -1.93
CA VAL A 134 16.68 2.40 -1.08
C VAL A 134 15.56 1.35 -0.96
N VAL A 135 15.16 0.72 -2.06
CA VAL A 135 14.13 -0.32 -2.06
C VAL A 135 14.62 -1.55 -1.29
N TYR A 136 15.86 -1.96 -1.50
CA TYR A 136 16.43 -3.10 -0.76
C TYR A 136 16.66 -2.80 0.72
N GLY A 137 16.95 -1.55 1.09
CA GLY A 137 16.99 -1.14 2.49
C GLY A 137 15.61 -1.23 3.16
N ALA A 138 14.56 -0.81 2.49
CA ALA A 138 13.20 -1.00 2.99
C ALA A 138 12.83 -2.48 3.09
N PHE A 139 13.17 -3.30 2.09
CA PHE A 139 12.94 -4.73 2.10
C PHE A 139 13.72 -5.43 3.22
N ALA A 140 15.00 -5.09 3.44
CA ALA A 140 15.82 -5.64 4.52
C ALA A 140 15.19 -5.42 5.90
N TYR A 141 14.57 -4.26 6.13
CA TYR A 141 13.82 -4.00 7.35
C TYR A 141 12.53 -4.83 7.42
N LEU A 142 11.70 -4.77 6.38
CA LEU A 142 10.37 -5.38 6.36
C LEU A 142 10.44 -6.92 6.44
N SER A 143 11.41 -7.54 5.79
CA SER A 143 11.61 -9.00 5.80
C SER A 143 12.19 -9.53 7.13
N ASN A 144 12.73 -8.65 7.97
CA ASN A 144 13.24 -9.00 9.29
C ASN A 144 12.21 -8.77 10.42
N LEU A 145 11.01 -8.30 10.10
CA LEU A 145 9.91 -8.21 11.06
C LEU A 145 9.38 -9.61 11.42
N SER A 146 8.64 -9.70 12.53
CA SER A 146 7.89 -10.92 12.84
C SER A 146 6.89 -11.24 11.73
N GLN A 147 6.70 -12.51 11.38
CA GLN A 147 5.71 -12.93 10.39
C GLN A 147 4.27 -12.53 10.76
N ASP A 148 4.01 -12.29 12.05
CA ASP A 148 2.73 -11.79 12.54
C ASP A 148 2.58 -10.26 12.38
N ASP A 149 3.65 -9.54 12.03
CA ASP A 149 3.60 -8.10 11.79
C ASP A 149 2.89 -7.83 10.47
N LYS A 150 1.95 -6.88 10.49
CA LYS A 150 1.17 -6.48 9.31
C LYS A 150 2.01 -5.91 8.16
N LYS A 151 3.25 -5.52 8.45
CA LYS A 151 4.21 -4.97 7.48
C LYS A 151 5.23 -6.01 7.02
N TYR A 152 5.22 -7.21 7.59
CA TYR A 152 6.13 -8.26 7.16
C TYR A 152 5.99 -8.54 5.66
N VAL A 153 7.13 -8.62 4.98
CA VAL A 153 7.21 -8.88 3.54
C VAL A 153 8.26 -9.95 3.31
N ASP A 154 7.89 -11.05 2.69
CA ASP A 154 8.80 -12.15 2.34
C ASP A 154 9.29 -12.07 0.88
N ARG A 155 8.64 -11.27 0.02
CA ARG A 155 8.91 -11.19 -1.42
C ARG A 155 8.86 -9.78 -1.94
N VAL A 156 9.65 -9.50 -2.98
CA VAL A 156 9.62 -8.25 -3.74
C VAL A 156 9.25 -8.55 -5.20
N LEU A 157 8.22 -7.89 -5.70
CA LEU A 157 7.88 -7.89 -7.12
C LEU A 157 8.46 -6.64 -7.79
N ILE A 158 9.34 -6.85 -8.78
CA ILE A 158 9.95 -5.76 -9.56
C ILE A 158 9.36 -5.77 -10.97
N ILE A 159 8.74 -4.66 -11.36
CA ILE A 159 8.23 -4.43 -12.70
C ILE A 159 9.06 -3.32 -13.32
N SER A 160 9.83 -3.63 -14.36
CA SER A 160 10.75 -2.69 -15.00
C SER A 160 11.04 -3.08 -16.45
N PRO A 161 11.58 -2.17 -17.28
CA PRO A 161 12.11 -2.53 -18.59
C PRO A 161 13.19 -3.61 -18.48
N LEU A 162 13.30 -4.47 -19.48
CA LEU A 162 14.24 -5.61 -19.50
C LEU A 162 15.70 -5.17 -19.22
N SER A 163 16.10 -4.01 -19.72
CA SER A 163 17.45 -3.45 -19.50
C SER A 163 17.76 -3.11 -18.04
N ALA A 164 16.77 -2.99 -17.18
CA ALA A 164 16.95 -2.65 -15.78
C ALA A 164 17.14 -3.87 -14.87
N PHE A 165 16.81 -5.09 -15.32
CA PHE A 165 16.89 -6.29 -14.46
C PHE A 165 18.31 -6.60 -14.01
N GLY A 166 19.30 -6.57 -14.91
CA GLY A 166 20.69 -6.78 -14.54
C GLY A 166 21.17 -5.87 -13.39
N PRO A 167 20.96 -4.55 -13.47
CA PRO A 167 21.22 -3.64 -12.35
C PRO A 167 20.47 -4.01 -11.05
N TRP A 168 19.22 -4.47 -11.11
CA TRP A 168 18.49 -4.92 -9.92
C TRP A 168 19.09 -6.18 -9.30
N GLU A 169 19.46 -7.16 -10.12
CA GLU A 169 20.10 -8.41 -9.68
C GLU A 169 21.45 -8.16 -9.04
N LEU A 170 22.31 -7.35 -9.69
CA LEU A 170 23.62 -6.97 -9.15
C LEU A 170 23.52 -6.26 -7.81
N GLU A 171 22.61 -5.30 -7.67
CA GLU A 171 22.41 -4.60 -6.42
C GLU A 171 21.83 -5.51 -5.32
N TYR A 172 20.98 -6.47 -5.70
CA TYR A 172 20.50 -7.48 -4.76
C TYR A 172 21.65 -8.35 -4.21
N GLU A 173 22.53 -8.80 -5.07
CA GLU A 173 23.72 -9.58 -4.69
C GLU A 173 24.62 -8.78 -3.73
N GLU A 174 24.84 -7.51 -4.00
CA GLU A 174 25.58 -6.61 -3.12
C GLU A 174 24.91 -6.43 -1.75
N CYS A 175 23.60 -6.29 -1.74
CA CYS A 175 22.85 -6.06 -0.50
C CYS A 175 22.74 -7.31 0.38
N PHE A 176 22.64 -8.52 -0.21
CA PHE A 176 22.25 -9.75 0.49
C PHE A 176 23.20 -10.94 0.26
N GLU A 177 24.46 -10.71 -0.08
CA GLU A 177 25.43 -11.76 -0.42
C GLU A 177 25.53 -12.85 0.65
N THR A 178 25.49 -12.49 1.92
CA THR A 178 25.59 -13.43 3.04
C THR A 178 24.40 -14.39 3.12
N LEU A 179 23.22 -13.97 2.69
CA LEU A 179 22.01 -14.80 2.67
C LEU A 179 22.01 -15.79 1.49
N ARG A 180 22.68 -15.45 0.38
CA ARG A 180 22.74 -16.33 -0.81
C ARG A 180 23.44 -17.66 -0.54
N SER A 181 24.45 -17.69 0.32
CA SER A 181 25.16 -18.93 0.70
C SER A 181 24.30 -19.87 1.56
N LEU A 182 23.33 -19.31 2.29
CA LEU A 182 22.43 -20.04 3.19
C LEU A 182 21.04 -20.29 2.55
N LEU A 183 20.64 -19.44 1.60
CA LEU A 183 19.28 -19.40 1.04
C LEU A 183 19.29 -19.53 -0.49
N LYS A 184 20.06 -20.49 -1.06
CA LYS A 184 19.94 -20.83 -2.49
C LYS A 184 18.51 -21.10 -3.00
N PRO A 185 17.51 -21.41 -2.16
CA PRO A 185 16.10 -21.40 -2.60
C PRO A 185 15.44 -20.02 -2.62
N ALA A 186 15.97 -18.99 -1.94
CA ALA A 186 15.31 -17.70 -1.77
C ALA A 186 15.35 -16.77 -3.00
N ILE A 187 16.13 -17.07 -4.04
CA ILE A 187 15.98 -16.39 -5.35
C ILE A 187 14.62 -16.70 -6.00
N ALA A 188 13.94 -17.75 -5.55
CA ALA A 188 12.56 -18.03 -5.93
C ALA A 188 11.55 -16.98 -5.40
N ASP A 189 11.96 -16.14 -4.45
CA ASP A 189 11.09 -15.15 -3.80
C ASP A 189 11.13 -13.76 -4.46
N MET A 190 12.06 -13.52 -5.40
CA MET A 190 12.04 -12.33 -6.26
C MET A 190 11.25 -12.65 -7.53
N VAL A 191 10.00 -12.24 -7.58
CA VAL A 191 9.18 -12.37 -8.80
C VAL A 191 9.52 -11.21 -9.73
N ILE A 192 10.21 -11.52 -10.83
CA ILE A 192 10.50 -10.56 -11.89
C ILE A 192 9.36 -10.61 -12.90
N ALA A 193 8.54 -9.57 -12.98
CA ALA A 193 7.54 -9.43 -14.03
C ALA A 193 8.16 -8.68 -15.20
N ILE A 194 8.17 -9.30 -16.37
CA ILE A 194 8.62 -8.69 -17.63
C ILE A 194 7.48 -7.82 -18.14
N ALA A 195 7.65 -6.49 -18.12
CA ALA A 195 6.82 -5.62 -18.92
C ALA A 195 7.30 -5.74 -20.38
N LEU A 196 6.43 -6.26 -21.23
CA LEU A 196 6.65 -6.23 -22.68
C LEU A 196 6.38 -4.80 -23.16
N ASP A 197 7.36 -4.21 -23.86
CA ASP A 197 7.18 -2.95 -24.61
C ASP A 197 6.16 -3.11 -25.74
#